data_12324258b841f666ce212fb350691e95
#
_entry.id   12324258b841f666ce212fb350691e95
#
_cell.length_a   1.000
_cell.length_b   1.000
_cell.length_c   1.000
_cell.angle_alpha   90.00
_cell.angle_beta   90.00
_cell.angle_gamma   90.00
#
_symmetry.space_group_name_H-M   'P 1'
#
loop_
_entity.id
_entity.type
_entity.pdbx_description
1 polymer ?
#
loop_
_entity_poly.entity_id
_entity_poly.type
_entity_poly.pdbx_seq_one_letter_code
_entity_poly.pdbx_strand_id
1 'polypeptide(L)'
;MQSPFFLPIDLFEYKLRWRTIQPYIIFVHSDLRREAEKICKSQFPRHKWHMTLYTDNYQDSWLFEDLEDADEFYDVLTQKYSPKQTSLTKEY
;
A
#
# COMPACT_ATOMS: atom_id res chain seq x y z
N MET A 1 3.71 6.56 -24.88
CA MET A 1 2.52 7.00 -24.18
C MET A 1 2.64 6.77 -22.69
N GLN A 2 2.27 7.73 -21.93
CA GLN A 2 2.42 7.60 -20.51
C GLN A 2 1.16 7.04 -19.88
N SER A 3 1.34 6.47 -18.71
CA SER A 3 0.26 5.95 -17.94
C SER A 3 -0.69 7.09 -17.51
N PRO A 4 -1.99 6.83 -17.45
CA PRO A 4 -2.95 7.86 -17.09
C PRO A 4 -2.68 8.54 -15.75
N PHE A 5 -2.04 7.86 -14.84
CA PHE A 5 -1.79 8.46 -13.53
C PHE A 5 -0.37 9.01 -13.39
N PHE A 6 0.31 9.23 -14.51
CA PHE A 6 1.68 9.75 -14.48
C PHE A 6 1.83 11.10 -15.11
N LEU A 7 0.81 11.90 -15.07
CA LEU A 7 0.96 13.28 -15.48
C LEU A 7 1.86 13.97 -14.44
N PRO A 8 2.83 14.75 -14.89
CA PRO A 8 3.80 15.34 -13.96
C PRO A 8 3.18 16.14 -12.82
N ILE A 9 2.16 16.91 -13.13
CA ILE A 9 1.53 17.73 -12.10
C ILE A 9 0.78 16.87 -11.11
N ASP A 10 0.11 15.83 -11.61
CA ASP A 10 -0.62 14.93 -10.76
C ASP A 10 0.32 14.16 -9.84
N LEU A 11 1.47 13.79 -10.37
CA LEU A 11 2.45 13.07 -9.58
C LEU A 11 2.98 13.94 -8.43
N PHE A 12 3.22 15.21 -8.71
CA PHE A 12 3.71 16.11 -7.68
C PHE A 12 2.68 16.28 -6.57
N GLU A 13 1.42 16.53 -6.94
CA GLU A 13 0.35 16.70 -5.97
C GLU A 13 0.10 15.41 -5.20
N TYR A 14 0.18 14.29 -5.88
CA TYR A 14 0.00 13.00 -5.27
C TYR A 14 1.06 12.76 -4.18
N LYS A 15 2.31 13.03 -4.49
CA LYS A 15 3.39 12.87 -3.51
C LYS A 15 3.25 13.84 -2.35
N LEU A 16 2.86 15.07 -2.63
CA LEU A 16 2.67 16.05 -1.58
C LEU A 16 1.55 15.63 -0.65
N ARG A 17 0.47 15.11 -1.21
CA ARG A 17 -0.66 14.63 -0.42
C ARG A 17 -0.20 13.58 0.59
N TRP A 18 0.57 12.59 0.12
CA TRP A 18 1.00 11.51 1.00
C TRP A 18 2.04 11.94 2.03
N ARG A 19 2.62 13.11 1.84
CA ARG A 19 3.51 13.68 2.83
C ARG A 19 2.77 14.45 3.91
N THR A 20 1.63 15.03 3.56
CA THR A 20 0.91 15.90 4.48
C THR A 20 -0.11 15.16 5.33
N ILE A 21 -0.72 14.10 4.79
CA ILE A 21 -1.62 13.29 5.59
C ILE A 21 -0.80 12.32 6.44
N GLN A 22 -1.43 11.78 7.46
CA GLN A 22 -0.80 10.74 8.27
C GLN A 22 -1.43 9.42 7.89
N PRO A 23 -0.85 8.71 6.93
CA PRO A 23 -1.47 7.49 6.42
C PRO A 23 -1.33 6.36 7.43
N TYR A 24 -2.21 5.38 7.28
CA TYR A 24 -2.11 4.13 8.02
C TYR A 24 -1.18 3.23 7.22
N ILE A 25 -0.09 2.81 7.84
CA ILE A 25 0.96 2.09 7.12
C ILE A 25 0.97 0.63 7.53
N ILE A 26 1.01 -0.24 6.52
CA ILE A 26 1.15 -1.67 6.74
C ILE A 26 2.36 -2.14 5.96
N PHE A 27 3.25 -2.85 6.64
CA PHE A 27 4.42 -3.43 5.99
C PHE A 27 4.11 -4.86 5.60
N VAL A 28 4.46 -5.23 4.38
CA VAL A 28 4.24 -6.57 3.84
C VAL A 28 5.52 -7.03 3.17
N HIS A 29 5.87 -8.28 3.36
CA HIS A 29 7.06 -8.84 2.73
C HIS A 29 7.00 -8.65 1.22
N SER A 30 8.13 -8.28 0.62
CA SER A 30 8.19 -7.94 -0.81
C SER A 30 7.84 -9.12 -1.71
N ASP A 31 7.95 -10.35 -1.24
CA ASP A 31 7.56 -11.52 -2.03
C ASP A 31 6.07 -11.52 -2.33
N LEU A 32 5.28 -10.83 -1.52
CA LEU A 32 3.84 -10.74 -1.72
C LEU A 32 3.40 -9.44 -2.39
N ARG A 33 4.36 -8.69 -2.94
CA ARG A 33 4.06 -7.39 -3.56
C ARG A 33 2.97 -7.51 -4.62
N ARG A 34 3.10 -8.49 -5.49
CA ARG A 34 2.15 -8.67 -6.59
C ARG A 34 0.74 -8.97 -6.07
N GLU A 35 0.66 -9.84 -5.07
CA GLU A 35 -0.63 -10.19 -4.49
C GLU A 35 -1.25 -9.01 -3.77
N ALA A 36 -0.45 -8.29 -3.01
CA ALA A 36 -0.93 -7.10 -2.31
C ALA A 36 -1.41 -6.04 -3.30
N GLU A 37 -0.69 -5.85 -4.38
CA GLU A 37 -1.08 -4.90 -5.40
C GLU A 37 -2.41 -5.28 -6.04
N LYS A 38 -2.62 -6.54 -6.30
CA LYS A 38 -3.89 -7.01 -6.86
C LYS A 38 -5.05 -6.70 -5.91
N ILE A 39 -4.86 -6.89 -4.63
CA ILE A 39 -5.88 -6.59 -3.64
C ILE A 39 -6.23 -5.10 -3.69
N CYS A 40 -5.22 -4.25 -3.65
CA CYS A 40 -5.44 -2.82 -3.65
C CYS A 40 -6.14 -2.36 -4.92
N LYS A 41 -5.70 -2.85 -6.07
CA LYS A 41 -6.28 -2.44 -7.35
C LYS A 41 -7.72 -2.90 -7.50
N SER A 42 -8.07 -4.02 -6.92
CA SER A 42 -9.42 -4.55 -7.05
C SER A 42 -10.39 -4.02 -6.02
N GLN A 43 -9.91 -3.59 -4.85
CA GLN A 43 -10.81 -3.27 -3.75
C GLN A 43 -10.82 -1.81 -3.34
N PHE A 44 -9.78 -1.06 -3.65
CA PHE A 44 -9.69 0.33 -3.17
C PHE A 44 -9.49 1.30 -4.32
N PRO A 45 -10.11 2.50 -4.25
CA PRO A 45 -9.87 3.53 -5.26
C PRO A 45 -8.38 3.88 -5.32
N ARG A 46 -7.87 4.10 -6.51
CA ARG A 46 -6.43 4.30 -6.71
C ARG A 46 -5.88 5.45 -5.88
N HIS A 47 -6.64 6.48 -5.66
CA HIS A 47 -6.17 7.65 -4.92
C HIS A 47 -6.18 7.46 -3.41
N LYS A 48 -6.67 6.34 -2.93
CA LYS A 48 -6.79 6.08 -1.50
C LYS A 48 -5.66 5.24 -0.93
N TRP A 49 -4.77 4.75 -1.77
CA TRP A 49 -3.65 3.96 -1.31
C TRP A 49 -2.39 4.29 -2.08
N HIS A 50 -1.26 3.99 -1.48
CA HIS A 50 0.04 4.21 -2.09
C HIS A 50 0.99 3.13 -1.60
N MET A 51 1.97 2.80 -2.41
CA MET A 51 2.94 1.80 -2.02
C MET A 51 4.33 2.35 -2.25
N THR A 52 5.21 2.13 -1.27
CA THR A 52 6.61 2.49 -1.37
C THR A 52 7.43 1.22 -1.27
N LEU A 53 8.33 1.03 -2.20
CA LEU A 53 9.19 -0.13 -2.18
C LEU A 53 10.07 -0.13 -0.94
N TYR A 54 10.36 -1.31 -0.46
CA TYR A 54 11.19 -1.46 0.71
C TYR A 54 12.60 -0.90 0.47
N THR A 55 13.28 -0.65 1.55
CA THR A 55 14.70 -0.34 1.50
C THR A 55 15.50 -1.32 2.34
N ASP A 56 14.92 -1.74 3.46
CA ASP A 56 15.56 -2.70 4.38
C ASP A 56 14.60 -3.84 4.61
N ASN A 57 14.99 -4.89 5.26
CA ASN A 57 14.15 -5.99 5.74
C ASN A 57 13.19 -6.60 4.70
N TYR A 58 13.33 -6.27 3.42
CA TYR A 58 12.51 -6.85 2.35
C TYR A 58 11.02 -6.68 2.58
N GLN A 59 10.62 -5.54 3.09
CA GLN A 59 9.21 -5.19 3.29
C GLN A 59 8.85 -3.95 2.50
N ASP A 60 7.69 -3.99 1.84
CA ASP A 60 7.15 -2.80 1.19
C ASP A 60 6.20 -2.10 2.16
N SER A 61 6.09 -0.80 2.02
CA SER A 61 5.16 0.00 2.83
C SER A 61 3.90 0.24 2.03
N TRP A 62 2.76 -0.16 2.59
CA TRP A 62 1.45 0.06 1.97
C TRP A 62 0.73 1.09 2.80
N LEU A 63 0.47 2.25 2.18
CA LEU A 63 -0.08 3.41 2.86
C LEU A 63 -1.55 3.56 2.47
N PHE A 64 -2.40 3.80 3.49
CA PHE A 64 -3.84 3.97 3.27
C PHE A 64 -4.30 5.26 3.90
N GLU A 65 -5.19 5.96 3.19
CA GLU A 65 -5.76 7.19 3.70
C GLU A 65 -6.79 6.91 4.79
N ASP A 66 -7.54 5.82 4.64
CA ASP A 66 -8.61 5.47 5.57
C ASP A 66 -8.26 4.25 6.39
N LEU A 67 -8.59 4.30 7.67
CA LEU A 67 -8.36 3.19 8.59
C LEU A 67 -9.10 1.94 8.14
N GLU A 68 -10.31 2.10 7.64
CA GLU A 68 -11.12 0.96 7.21
C GLU A 68 -10.45 0.19 6.08
N ASP A 69 -9.86 0.92 5.15
CA ASP A 69 -9.17 0.29 4.02
C ASP A 69 -7.92 -0.44 4.51
N ALA A 70 -7.18 0.18 5.41
CA ALA A 70 -5.98 -0.44 5.96
C ALA A 70 -6.32 -1.73 6.69
N ASP A 71 -7.37 -1.70 7.51
CA ASP A 71 -7.79 -2.88 8.25
C ASP A 71 -8.27 -3.98 7.31
N GLU A 72 -9.00 -3.63 6.28
CA GLU A 72 -9.47 -4.63 5.31
C GLU A 72 -8.31 -5.26 4.58
N PHE A 73 -7.35 -4.46 4.17
CA PHE A 73 -6.15 -4.97 3.50
C PHE A 73 -5.40 -5.95 4.41
N TYR A 74 -5.23 -5.57 5.66
CA TYR A 74 -4.57 -6.42 6.65
C TYR A 74 -5.32 -7.74 6.81
N ASP A 75 -6.65 -7.66 6.95
CA ASP A 75 -7.45 -8.86 7.16
C ASP A 75 -7.41 -9.81 5.97
N VAL A 76 -7.49 -9.28 4.76
CA VAL A 76 -7.45 -10.11 3.57
C VAL A 76 -6.13 -10.86 3.49
N LEU A 77 -5.03 -10.18 3.78
CA LEU A 77 -3.73 -10.84 3.73
C LEU A 77 -3.55 -11.87 4.84
N THR A 78 -4.04 -11.60 6.04
CA THR A 78 -3.93 -12.57 7.12
C THR A 78 -4.79 -13.80 6.88
N GLN A 79 -5.87 -13.67 6.14
CA GLN A 79 -6.72 -14.80 5.81
C GLN A 79 -6.12 -15.68 4.71
N LYS A 80 -5.40 -15.06 3.79
CA LYS A 80 -4.85 -15.79 2.64
C LYS A 80 -3.48 -16.40 2.91
N TYR A 81 -2.68 -15.78 3.76
CA TYR A 81 -1.29 -16.15 3.93
C TYR A 81 -0.94 -16.28 5.40
N SER A 82 0.01 -17.15 5.70
CA SER A 82 0.47 -17.30 7.07
C SER A 82 1.29 -16.08 7.50
N PRO A 83 1.36 -15.81 8.80
CA PRO A 83 2.17 -14.69 9.30
C PRO A 83 3.63 -14.76 8.86
N LYS A 84 4.17 -15.97 8.72
CA LYS A 84 5.54 -16.12 8.27
C LYS A 84 5.75 -15.65 6.83
N GLN A 85 4.72 -15.86 5.99
CA GLN A 85 4.82 -15.44 4.60
C GLN A 85 4.68 -13.94 4.44
N THR A 86 3.82 -13.34 5.24
CA THR A 86 3.48 -11.93 5.07
C THR A 86 4.42 -10.99 5.78
N SER A 87 4.98 -11.40 6.91
CA SER A 87 5.72 -10.50 7.79
C SER A 87 4.94 -9.21 8.03
N LEU A 88 3.64 -9.36 8.22
CA LEU A 88 2.72 -8.23 8.30
C LEU A 88 2.93 -7.43 9.57
N THR A 89 3.06 -6.13 9.43
CA THR A 89 3.24 -5.24 10.57
C THR A 89 2.42 -3.98 10.37
N LYS A 90 1.62 -3.65 11.36
CA LYS A 90 0.86 -2.40 11.36
C LYS A 90 1.68 -1.30 12.01
N GLU A 91 1.65 -0.13 11.40
CA GLU A 91 2.34 1.05 11.91
C GLU A 91 1.34 2.02 12.57
N TYR A 92 0.27 1.52 13.10
CA TYR A 92 -0.76 2.37 13.71
C TYR A 92 -1.50 1.66 14.81
#